data_6a47b30f07fa3ff585d7fad7281b0f48
#
_entry.id   6a47b30f07fa3ff585d7fad7281b0f48
#
_cell.length_a   1.000
_cell.length_b   1.000
_cell.length_c   1.000
_cell.angle_alpha   90.00
_cell.angle_beta   90.00
_cell.angle_gamma   90.00
#
_symmetry.space_group_name_H-M   'P 1'
#
loop_
_entity.id
_entity.type
_entity.pdbx_description
1 polymer ?
#
loop_
_entity_poly.entity_id
_entity_poly.type
_entity_poly.pdbx_seq_one_letter_code
_entity_poly.pdbx_strand_id
1 'polypeptide(L)' 'MSVKVDCYAGYRGEETPRRFEVDGRRVEIVQVIDRWYEPDLRFFRVRGDDGGIYLLCHSDSTDWELSLERP' A
#
# COMPACT_ATOMS: atom_id res chain seq x y z
N MET A 1 -1.27 11.69 0.89
CA MET A 1 -2.61 11.55 0.33
C MET A 1 -3.29 10.35 0.96
N SER A 2 -4.48 10.55 1.48
CA SER A 2 -5.22 9.48 2.13
C SER A 2 -5.77 8.49 1.10
N VAL A 3 -5.73 7.22 1.43
CA VAL A 3 -6.07 6.15 0.50
C VAL A 3 -6.77 5.03 1.26
N LYS A 4 -7.67 4.35 0.59
CA LYS A 4 -8.28 3.13 1.13
C LYS A 4 -7.52 1.93 0.60
N VAL A 5 -7.07 1.09 1.50
CA VAL A 5 -6.29 -0.10 1.14
C VAL A 5 -7.01 -1.34 1.61
N ASP A 6 -7.21 -2.27 0.68
CA ASP A 6 -7.68 -3.61 0.99
C ASP A 6 -6.48 -4.52 1.10
N CYS A 7 -6.44 -5.31 2.15
CA CYS A 7 -5.35 -6.22 2.40
C CYS A 7 -5.83 -7.66 2.29
N TYR A 8 -4.91 -8.59 2.02
CA TYR A 8 -5.21 -9.99 2.18
C TYR A 8 -5.48 -10.25 3.66
N ALA A 9 -6.42 -11.13 3.94
CA ALA A 9 -6.70 -11.53 5.30
C ALA A 9 -5.42 -12.15 5.86
N GLY A 10 -4.74 -11.38 6.70
CA GLY A 10 -3.45 -11.78 7.21
C GLY A 10 -3.60 -12.79 8.32
N TYR A 11 -2.78 -13.82 8.25
CA TYR A 11 -2.58 -14.70 9.36
C TYR A 11 -1.71 -13.94 10.35
N ARG A 12 -2.15 -13.83 11.60
CA ARG A 12 -1.39 -13.16 12.68
C ARG A 12 -1.16 -11.68 12.46
N GLY A 13 -2.09 -11.01 11.82
CA GLY A 13 -1.99 -9.56 11.68
C GLY A 13 -1.00 -9.08 10.64
N GLU A 14 -0.43 -9.96 9.84
CA GLU A 14 0.36 -9.53 8.70
C GLU A 14 -0.58 -9.10 7.59
N GLU A 15 -0.62 -7.81 7.35
CA GLU A 15 -1.44 -7.24 6.30
C GLU A 15 -0.57 -6.95 5.09
N THR A 16 -0.84 -7.66 3.99
CA THR A 16 -0.20 -7.37 2.72
C THR A 16 -1.21 -6.65 1.84
N PRO A 17 -0.89 -5.46 1.33
CA PRO A 17 -1.82 -4.73 0.48
C PRO A 17 -2.15 -5.52 -0.79
N ARG A 18 -3.43 -5.56 -1.12
CA ARG A 18 -3.93 -6.27 -2.29
C ARG A 18 -4.36 -5.30 -3.37
N ARG A 19 -5.04 -4.23 -2.96
CA ARG A 19 -5.50 -3.18 -3.86
C ARG A 19 -5.68 -1.90 -3.06
N PHE A 20 -5.76 -0.79 -3.76
CA PHE A 20 -6.07 0.46 -3.08
C PHE A 20 -6.99 1.30 -3.96
N GLU A 21 -7.67 2.25 -3.31
CA GLU A 21 -8.55 3.17 -3.97
C GLU A 21 -8.16 4.59 -3.56
N VAL A 22 -7.96 5.45 -4.54
CA VAL A 22 -7.62 6.85 -4.34
C VAL A 22 -8.42 7.67 -5.35
N ASP A 23 -9.08 8.73 -4.88
CA ASP A 23 -9.90 9.60 -5.72
C ASP A 23 -10.93 8.84 -6.57
N GLY A 24 -11.55 7.82 -5.99
CA GLY A 24 -12.54 7.01 -6.68
C GLY A 24 -11.97 6.03 -7.69
N ARG A 25 -10.66 5.95 -7.78
CA ARG A 25 -9.97 5.09 -8.72
C ARG A 25 -9.39 3.89 -7.99
N ARG A 26 -9.69 2.71 -8.48
CA ARG A 26 -9.20 1.47 -7.89
C ARG A 26 -8.01 0.95 -8.66
N VAL A 27 -6.96 0.59 -7.95
CA VAL A 27 -5.75 0.02 -8.53
C VAL A 27 -5.49 -1.33 -7.87
N GLU A 28 -5.35 -2.37 -8.69
CA GLU A 28 -4.97 -3.69 -8.20
C GLU A 28 -3.46 -3.76 -8.10
N ILE A 29 -2.96 -4.31 -7.01
CA ILE A 29 -1.53 -4.47 -6.82
C ILE A 29 -1.11 -5.78 -7.47
N VAL A 30 -0.27 -5.69 -8.49
CA VAL A 30 0.19 -6.87 -9.23
C VAL A 30 1.52 -7.39 -8.71
N GLN A 31 2.25 -6.57 -7.96
CA GLN A 31 3.53 -6.97 -7.39
C GLN A 31 3.87 -6.10 -6.19
N VAL A 32 4.34 -6.71 -5.12
CA VAL A 32 4.96 -5.99 -4.01
C VAL A 32 6.47 -6.02 -4.28
N ILE A 33 7.03 -4.87 -4.62
CA ILE A 33 8.43 -4.75 -5.03
C ILE A 33 9.35 -4.81 -3.82
N ASP A 34 9.00 -4.02 -2.79
CA ASP A 34 9.75 -3.95 -1.54
C ASP A 34 8.81 -3.77 -0.38
N ARG A 35 9.27 -4.20 0.77
CA ARG A 35 8.59 -3.91 2.04
C ARG A 35 9.65 -3.68 3.10
N TRP A 36 9.39 -2.74 4.00
CA TRP A 36 10.26 -2.54 5.16
C TRP A 36 9.44 -1.95 6.30
N TYR A 37 10.02 -2.05 7.48
CA TYR A 37 9.34 -1.63 8.70
C TYR A 37 10.22 -0.66 9.45
N GLU A 38 9.58 0.38 10.00
CA GLU A 38 10.20 1.28 10.95
C GLU A 38 9.35 1.26 12.21
N PRO A 39 9.84 1.79 13.34
CA PRO A 39 9.00 1.86 14.52
C PRO A 39 7.69 2.55 14.20
N ASP A 40 6.56 1.86 14.46
CA ASP A 40 5.21 2.35 14.24
C ASP A 40 4.81 2.56 12.78
N LEU A 41 5.66 2.20 11.82
CA LEU A 41 5.36 2.41 10.40
C LEU A 41 5.66 1.15 9.58
N ARG A 42 4.85 0.92 8.57
CA ARG A 42 5.04 -0.15 7.60
C ARG A 42 5.01 0.45 6.20
N PHE A 43 5.97 0.07 5.39
CA PHE A 43 6.09 0.59 4.04
C PHE A 43 6.02 -0.53 3.02
N PHE A 44 5.30 -0.26 1.93
CA PHE A 44 5.21 -1.20 0.82
C PHE A 44 5.38 -0.42 -0.48
N ARG A 45 6.40 -0.80 -1.25
CA ARG A 45 6.54 -0.28 -2.60
C ARG A 45 5.91 -1.30 -3.53
N VAL A 46 4.92 -0.87 -4.30
CA VAL A 46 4.09 -1.79 -5.08
C VAL A 46 3.96 -1.32 -6.52
N ARG A 47 3.70 -2.28 -7.39
CA ARG A 47 3.34 -1.99 -8.77
C ARG A 47 1.85 -2.21 -8.94
N GLY A 48 1.16 -1.22 -9.50
CA GLY A 48 -0.25 -1.31 -9.81
C GLY A 48 -0.50 -1.88 -11.20
N ASP A 49 -1.74 -2.29 -11.44
CA ASP A 49 -2.14 -2.82 -12.75
C ASP A 49 -2.19 -1.75 -13.84
N ASP A 50 -2.09 -0.49 -13.43
CA ASP A 50 -1.96 0.64 -14.35
C ASP A 50 -0.51 0.89 -14.79
N GLY A 51 0.42 0.08 -14.30
CA GLY A 51 1.84 0.23 -14.60
C GLY A 51 2.58 1.19 -13.67
N GLY A 52 1.87 1.86 -12.77
CA GLY A 52 2.49 2.82 -11.85
C GLY A 52 3.17 2.16 -10.67
N ILE A 53 4.16 2.86 -10.13
CA ILE A 53 4.83 2.44 -8.89
C ILE A 53 4.35 3.35 -7.77
N TYR A 54 3.93 2.75 -6.69
CA TYR A 54 3.34 3.49 -5.57
C TYR A 54 4.01 3.08 -4.27
N LEU A 55 4.12 4.03 -3.37
CA LEU A 55 4.58 3.77 -2.02
C LEU A 55 3.39 3.89 -1.08
N LEU A 56 3.10 2.81 -0.37
CA LEU A 56 2.05 2.77 0.64
C LEU A 56 2.70 2.75 2.02
N CYS A 57 2.20 3.58 2.90
CA CYS A 57 2.67 3.66 4.27
C CYS A 57 1.49 3.50 5.22
N HIS A 58 1.63 2.61 6.18
CA HIS A 58 0.62 2.39 7.20
C HIS A 58 1.21 2.62 8.59
N SER A 59 0.52 3.42 9.38
CA SER A 59 0.90 3.71 10.75
C SER A 59 -0.07 3.01 11.70
N ASP A 60 0.40 2.63 12.87
CA ASP A 60 -0.46 2.02 13.88
C ASP A 60 -1.53 2.99 14.38
N SER A 61 -1.31 4.28 14.23
CA SER A 61 -2.21 5.30 14.75
C SER A 61 -3.00 6.05 13.67
N THR A 62 -2.69 5.83 12.40
CA THR A 62 -3.34 6.55 11.31
C THR A 62 -3.68 5.61 10.16
N ASP A 63 -4.49 6.12 9.23
CA ASP A 63 -4.84 5.39 8.02
C ASP A 63 -3.64 5.31 7.07
N TRP A 64 -3.85 4.56 6.02
CA TRP A 64 -2.86 4.42 4.96
C TRP A 64 -2.60 5.74 4.25
N GLU A 65 -1.35 5.94 3.86
CA GLU A 65 -0.93 7.07 3.05
C GLU A 65 -0.35 6.56 1.74
N LEU A 66 -0.58 7.31 0.67
CA LEU A 66 -0.11 6.96 -0.66
C LEU A 66 0.82 8.03 -1.18
N SER A 67 1.95 7.60 -1.72
CA SER A 67 2.84 8.48 -2.48
C SER A 67 3.08 7.85 -3.84
N LEU A 68 3.09 8.68 -4.88
CA LEU A 68 3.40 8.22 -6.22
C LEU A 68 4.92 8.27 -6.41
N GLU A 69 5.51 7.13 -6.72
CA GLU A 69 6.93 7.11 -7.05
C GLU A 69 7.10 7.15 -8.55
N ARG A 70 8.04 7.96 -8.99
CA ARG A 70 8.40 8.02 -10.39
C ARG A 70 9.52 7.02 -10.66
N PRO A 71 9.47 6.33 -11.78
CA PRO A 71 10.52 5.40 -12.15
C PRO A 71 11.85 6.10 -12.39
#